data_c4eae779fb14cd14ed4918209a0641b8
#
_entry.id   c4eae779fb14cd14ed4918209a0641b8
#
_cell.length_a   1.000
_cell.length_b   1.000
_cell.length_c   1.000
_cell.angle_alpha   90.00
_cell.angle_beta   90.00
_cell.angle_gamma   90.00
#
_symmetry.space_group_name_H-M   'P 1'
#
loop_
_entity.id
_entity.type
_entity.pdbx_description
1 polymer ?
#
loop_
_entity_poly.entity_id
_entity_poly.type
_entity_poly.pdbx_seq_one_letter_code
_entity_poly.pdbx_strand_id
1 'polypeptide(L)'
;VYDVLVIGGGPAGNSAAIYAARKGLRTGLLCERPGGQVNETSSIENFTSILSTDGVALGGRFMEHVNHYGVDVMALERAVKVERQDGFWQIELASGGHLQTKALIAATGARWSQLGVPGEKEYQGKGVAYCPHCDGPLFKGKDVVVVGGGNSGVEAAIDLAAICRSVTLLQRGGQLTADEVLVKKLLATTNAKVIYNMTVESLEGNGQLLTGVRYKDKATGEFKILPASGCFVQIGLVPNTDWLKGTVALNDWNEIIINDHGATSAEGIFAGGDCTTSPYKQVVIALGGGATAALGAFDWLIRQQG
;
A
#
# COMPACT_ATOMS: atom_id res chain seq x y z
N VAL A 1 29.98 -3.20 -0.09
CA VAL A 1 29.11 -4.09 0.71
C VAL A 1 28.51 -3.30 1.84
N TYR A 2 27.19 -3.37 2.04
CA TYR A 2 26.47 -2.79 3.17
C TYR A 2 26.36 -3.81 4.31
N ASP A 3 26.21 -3.33 5.53
CA ASP A 3 25.76 -4.18 6.64
C ASP A 3 24.27 -4.47 6.50
N VAL A 4 23.50 -3.40 6.16
CA VAL A 4 22.06 -3.49 5.88
C VAL A 4 21.75 -2.70 4.61
N LEU A 5 21.03 -3.33 3.68
CA LEU A 5 20.44 -2.67 2.53
C LEU A 5 18.91 -2.73 2.65
N VAL A 6 18.29 -1.56 2.61
CA VAL A 6 16.84 -1.42 2.65
C VAL A 6 16.32 -1.18 1.24
N ILE A 7 15.30 -1.93 0.82
CA ILE A 7 14.67 -1.79 -0.48
C ILE A 7 13.26 -1.23 -0.31
N GLY A 8 13.06 0.02 -0.73
CA GLY A 8 11.79 0.73 -0.67
C GLY A 8 11.88 2.04 0.10
N GLY A 9 11.50 3.17 -0.52
CA GLY A 9 11.60 4.52 0.03
C GLY A 9 10.30 5.04 0.69
N GLY A 10 9.37 4.14 1.00
CA GLY A 10 8.14 4.47 1.74
C GLY A 10 8.37 4.57 3.26
N PRO A 11 7.29 4.74 4.05
CA PRO A 11 7.38 4.86 5.52
C PRO A 11 8.19 3.75 6.18
N ALA A 12 7.93 2.48 5.81
CA ALA A 12 8.65 1.32 6.37
C ALA A 12 10.15 1.39 6.08
N GLY A 13 10.53 1.66 4.82
CA GLY A 13 11.94 1.72 4.43
C GLY A 13 12.69 2.88 5.06
N ASN A 14 12.07 4.07 5.14
CA ASN A 14 12.68 5.22 5.82
C ASN A 14 12.90 4.92 7.32
N SER A 15 11.89 4.35 7.99
CA SER A 15 12.04 3.95 9.39
C SER A 15 13.14 2.90 9.56
N ALA A 16 13.17 1.88 8.73
CA ALA A 16 14.19 0.84 8.77
C ALA A 16 15.60 1.42 8.59
N ALA A 17 15.80 2.30 7.60
CA ALA A 17 17.10 2.92 7.33
C ALA A 17 17.58 3.78 8.49
N ILE A 18 16.68 4.57 9.10
CA ILE A 18 17.00 5.40 10.28
C ILE A 18 17.44 4.51 11.46
N TYR A 19 16.66 3.46 11.77
CA TYR A 19 16.96 2.57 12.90
C TYR A 19 18.27 1.80 12.69
N ALA A 20 18.53 1.31 11.46
CA ALA A 20 19.81 0.65 11.13
C ALA A 20 21.02 1.61 11.25
N ALA A 21 20.92 2.80 10.67
CA ALA A 21 21.98 3.81 10.75
C ALA A 21 22.27 4.24 12.20
N ARG A 22 21.23 4.44 13.01
CA ARG A 22 21.38 4.77 14.45
C ARG A 22 22.04 3.67 15.28
N LYS A 23 22.05 2.43 14.80
CA LYS A 23 22.81 1.30 15.39
C LYS A 23 24.26 1.26 14.91
N GLY A 24 24.71 2.23 14.11
CA GLY A 24 26.07 2.30 13.58
C GLY A 24 26.34 1.37 12.41
N LEU A 25 25.29 0.80 11.79
CA LEU A 25 25.42 -0.06 10.62
C LEU A 25 25.64 0.77 9.36
N ARG A 26 26.53 0.32 8.47
CA ARG A 26 26.64 0.88 7.12
C ARG A 26 25.35 0.54 6.35
N THR A 27 24.50 1.55 6.17
CA THR A 27 23.15 1.39 5.67
C THR A 27 22.99 2.02 4.29
N GLY A 28 22.42 1.26 3.34
CA GLY A 28 21.95 1.76 2.06
C GLY A 28 20.42 1.73 2.00
N LEU A 29 19.84 2.68 1.27
CA LEU A 29 18.41 2.74 0.95
C LEU A 29 18.24 2.83 -0.57
N LEU A 30 17.72 1.76 -1.18
CA LEU A 30 17.36 1.73 -2.59
C LEU A 30 15.88 2.01 -2.76
N CYS A 31 15.51 3.00 -3.58
CA CYS A 31 14.11 3.32 -3.80
C CYS A 31 13.81 3.84 -5.22
N GLU A 32 12.80 3.26 -5.84
CA GLU A 32 12.28 3.75 -7.12
C GLU A 32 11.64 5.13 -6.95
N ARG A 33 10.94 5.33 -5.84
CA ARG A 33 10.21 6.56 -5.53
C ARG A 33 10.42 6.98 -4.07
N PRO A 34 11.22 8.01 -3.80
CA PRO A 34 11.35 8.58 -2.45
C PRO A 34 10.00 8.99 -1.88
N GLY A 35 9.73 8.65 -0.61
CA GLY A 35 8.43 8.84 0.04
C GLY A 35 7.44 7.69 -0.22
N GLY A 36 7.61 6.94 -1.32
CA GLY A 36 6.75 5.79 -1.66
C GLY A 36 5.31 6.20 -1.99
N GLN A 37 4.37 5.29 -1.70
CA GLN A 37 2.94 5.45 -2.02
C GLN A 37 2.27 6.60 -1.24
N VAL A 38 2.82 7.00 -0.09
CA VAL A 38 2.26 8.11 0.71
C VAL A 38 2.15 9.40 -0.11
N ASN A 39 3.02 9.61 -1.09
CA ASN A 39 2.99 10.78 -1.97
C ASN A 39 1.69 10.92 -2.78
N GLU A 40 0.89 9.87 -2.90
CA GLU A 40 -0.38 9.87 -3.63
C GLU A 40 -1.56 10.36 -2.78
N THR A 41 -1.35 10.54 -1.47
CA THR A 41 -2.39 10.95 -0.53
C THR A 41 -2.46 12.46 -0.45
N SER A 42 -3.62 13.03 -0.75
CA SER A 42 -3.84 14.48 -0.77
C SER A 42 -4.02 15.10 0.61
N SER A 43 -4.52 14.33 1.59
CA SER A 43 -4.71 14.76 2.98
C SER A 43 -4.43 13.60 3.94
N ILE A 44 -3.64 13.85 4.97
CA ILE A 44 -3.29 12.89 6.02
C ILE A 44 -3.61 13.55 7.37
N GLU A 45 -4.63 13.04 8.07
CA GLU A 45 -5.11 13.55 9.35
C GLU A 45 -5.04 12.52 10.47
N ASN A 46 -4.57 11.31 10.14
CA ASN A 46 -4.44 10.18 11.07
C ASN A 46 -2.98 9.85 11.43
N PHE A 47 -2.04 10.76 11.14
CA PHE A 47 -0.64 10.61 11.52
C PHE A 47 -0.39 11.28 12.87
N THR A 48 -0.15 10.48 13.91
CA THR A 48 0.06 10.95 15.28
C THR A 48 1.13 12.05 15.33
N SER A 49 0.86 13.14 16.04
CA SER A 49 1.65 14.36 16.21
C SER A 49 1.55 15.40 15.09
N ILE A 50 0.90 15.09 13.96
CA ILE A 50 0.64 16.05 12.90
C ILE A 50 -0.88 16.08 12.66
N LEU A 51 -1.51 17.23 12.94
CA LEU A 51 -2.96 17.38 12.82
C LEU A 51 -3.44 17.23 11.37
N SER A 52 -2.70 17.78 10.42
CA SER A 52 -3.00 17.66 9.00
C SER A 52 -1.73 17.91 8.18
N THR A 53 -1.53 17.12 7.13
CA THR A 53 -0.46 17.27 6.15
C THR A 53 -0.88 16.60 4.84
N ASP A 54 -0.11 16.77 3.79
CA ASP A 54 -0.22 15.99 2.56
C ASP A 54 0.90 14.94 2.46
N GLY A 55 0.73 14.00 1.55
CA GLY A 55 1.66 12.88 1.39
C GLY A 55 3.03 13.31 0.90
N VAL A 56 3.12 14.31 0.03
CA VAL A 56 4.40 14.80 -0.51
C VAL A 56 5.21 15.47 0.57
N ALA A 57 4.56 16.32 1.40
CA ALA A 57 5.21 16.97 2.54
C ALA A 57 5.69 15.94 3.58
N LEU A 58 4.86 14.95 3.89
CA LEU A 58 5.23 13.90 4.84
C LEU A 58 6.36 13.01 4.30
N GLY A 59 6.30 12.59 3.04
CA GLY A 59 7.34 11.81 2.38
C GLY A 59 8.67 12.56 2.30
N GLY A 60 8.62 13.88 2.04
CA GLY A 60 9.79 14.75 2.07
C GLY A 60 10.47 14.79 3.46
N ARG A 61 9.71 14.89 4.55
CA ARG A 61 10.22 14.85 5.93
C ARG A 61 10.86 13.50 6.27
N PHE A 62 10.32 12.39 5.77
CA PHE A 62 10.95 11.07 5.95
C PHE A 62 12.32 11.04 5.29
N MET A 63 12.44 11.51 4.05
CA MET A 63 13.71 11.54 3.33
C MET A 63 14.72 12.48 3.94
N GLU A 64 14.29 13.64 4.42
CA GLU A 64 15.14 14.58 5.17
C GLU A 64 15.76 13.91 6.41
N HIS A 65 14.93 13.16 7.16
CA HIS A 65 15.37 12.44 8.36
C HIS A 65 16.35 11.30 8.03
N VAL A 66 16.14 10.56 6.94
CA VAL A 66 17.08 9.54 6.45
C VAL A 66 18.42 10.18 6.08
N ASN A 67 18.42 11.28 5.35
CA ASN A 67 19.61 11.99 4.92
C ASN A 67 20.40 12.54 6.11
N HIS A 68 19.73 12.97 7.19
CA HIS A 68 20.34 13.46 8.41
C HIS A 68 21.28 12.42 9.06
N TYR A 69 20.98 11.13 8.92
CA TYR A 69 21.81 10.04 9.43
C TYR A 69 22.86 9.53 8.44
N GLY A 70 23.04 10.19 7.31
CA GLY A 70 24.09 9.84 6.34
C GLY A 70 23.88 8.47 5.68
N VAL A 71 22.65 8.04 5.51
CA VAL A 71 22.30 6.82 4.78
C VAL A 71 22.64 7.00 3.29
N ASP A 72 23.26 6.00 2.66
CA ASP A 72 23.52 6.01 1.21
C ASP A 72 22.19 5.79 0.45
N VAL A 73 21.61 6.88 -0.05
CA VAL A 73 20.32 6.83 -0.76
C VAL A 73 20.54 6.69 -2.26
N MET A 74 20.00 5.60 -2.83
CA MET A 74 19.95 5.34 -4.27
C MET A 74 18.52 5.49 -4.75
N ALA A 75 18.16 6.71 -5.15
CA ALA A 75 16.82 7.05 -5.64
C ALA A 75 16.67 6.76 -7.14
N LEU A 76 15.42 6.59 -7.60
CA LEU A 76 15.02 6.34 -8.98
C LEU A 76 15.58 5.01 -9.53
N GLU A 77 15.83 4.06 -8.65
CA GLU A 77 16.35 2.75 -9.01
C GLU A 77 15.54 1.64 -8.31
N ARG A 78 15.48 0.46 -8.94
CA ARG A 78 14.64 -0.65 -8.51
C ARG A 78 15.40 -1.96 -8.45
N ALA A 79 15.18 -2.75 -7.40
CA ALA A 79 15.60 -4.14 -7.32
C ALA A 79 14.72 -5.01 -8.24
N VAL A 80 15.35 -5.90 -9.03
CA VAL A 80 14.64 -6.82 -9.93
C VAL A 80 14.84 -8.28 -9.56
N LYS A 81 15.93 -8.60 -8.84
CA LYS A 81 16.24 -9.94 -8.38
C LYS A 81 17.12 -9.88 -7.14
N VAL A 82 17.04 -10.91 -6.32
CA VAL A 82 17.97 -11.14 -5.21
C VAL A 82 18.41 -12.59 -5.18
N GLU A 83 19.68 -12.81 -4.90
CA GLU A 83 20.25 -14.15 -4.74
C GLU A 83 21.38 -14.14 -3.71
N ARG A 84 21.68 -15.30 -3.12
CA ARG A 84 22.79 -15.43 -2.18
C ARG A 84 24.06 -15.83 -2.92
N GLN A 85 25.11 -15.04 -2.77
CA GLN A 85 26.41 -15.31 -3.37
C GLN A 85 27.52 -14.98 -2.37
N ASP A 86 28.47 -15.89 -2.18
CA ASP A 86 29.67 -15.71 -1.34
C ASP A 86 29.38 -15.22 0.09
N GLY A 87 28.25 -15.67 0.68
CA GLY A 87 27.83 -15.30 2.02
C GLY A 87 27.06 -13.97 2.11
N PHE A 88 26.90 -13.24 1.01
CA PHE A 88 26.17 -11.97 0.92
C PHE A 88 24.87 -12.13 0.13
N TRP A 89 23.94 -11.23 0.36
CA TRP A 89 22.81 -11.03 -0.52
C TRP A 89 23.22 -10.07 -1.65
N GLN A 90 23.14 -10.55 -2.89
CA GLN A 90 23.36 -9.76 -4.10
C GLN A 90 22.02 -9.35 -4.69
N ILE A 91 21.87 -8.05 -4.91
CA ILE A 91 20.65 -7.44 -5.46
C ILE A 91 20.97 -6.92 -6.85
N GLU A 92 20.26 -7.44 -7.84
CA GLU A 92 20.31 -6.96 -9.21
C GLU A 92 19.38 -5.74 -9.37
N LEU A 93 19.88 -4.71 -10.03
CA LEU A 93 19.17 -3.46 -10.28
C LEU A 93 18.57 -3.44 -11.68
N ALA A 94 17.48 -2.71 -11.87
CA ALA A 94 16.84 -2.54 -13.18
C ALA A 94 17.78 -1.87 -14.21
N SER A 95 18.73 -1.06 -13.75
CA SER A 95 19.82 -0.49 -14.60
C SER A 95 20.89 -1.50 -15.01
N GLY A 96 20.86 -2.74 -14.48
CA GLY A 96 21.87 -3.78 -14.71
C GLY A 96 23.05 -3.76 -13.72
N GLY A 97 23.06 -2.86 -12.74
CA GLY A 97 24.03 -2.84 -11.64
C GLY A 97 23.73 -3.89 -10.57
N HIS A 98 24.69 -4.08 -9.65
CA HIS A 98 24.54 -4.98 -8.52
C HIS A 98 24.94 -4.31 -7.21
N LEU A 99 24.21 -4.63 -6.15
CA LEU A 99 24.54 -4.23 -4.77
C LEU A 99 24.71 -5.48 -3.91
N GLN A 100 25.56 -5.38 -2.88
CA GLN A 100 25.78 -6.47 -1.94
C GLN A 100 25.57 -6.01 -0.52
N THR A 101 24.95 -6.88 0.30
CA THR A 101 24.69 -6.62 1.71
C THR A 101 24.76 -7.90 2.55
N LYS A 102 25.07 -7.74 3.85
CA LYS A 102 25.03 -8.85 4.82
C LYS A 102 23.57 -9.17 5.19
N ALA A 103 22.75 -8.14 5.45
CA ALA A 103 21.33 -8.27 5.74
C ALA A 103 20.52 -7.39 4.80
N LEU A 104 19.33 -7.88 4.40
CA LEU A 104 18.41 -7.23 3.49
C LEU A 104 17.09 -6.92 4.20
N ILE A 105 16.55 -5.71 4.02
CA ILE A 105 15.22 -5.35 4.50
C ILE A 105 14.33 -5.02 3.31
N ALA A 106 13.32 -5.86 3.09
CA ALA A 106 12.29 -5.63 2.08
C ALA A 106 11.17 -4.72 2.64
N ALA A 107 11.08 -3.52 2.11
CA ALA A 107 10.11 -2.49 2.49
C ALA A 107 9.44 -1.88 1.24
N THR A 108 9.25 -2.70 0.21
CA THR A 108 8.80 -2.29 -1.13
C THR A 108 7.32 -1.90 -1.19
N GLY A 109 6.59 -2.10 -0.09
CA GLY A 109 5.18 -1.74 0.01
C GLY A 109 4.29 -2.51 -0.96
N ALA A 110 3.17 -1.90 -1.28
CA ALA A 110 2.18 -2.46 -2.19
C ALA A 110 1.61 -1.35 -3.08
N ARG A 111 0.88 -1.73 -4.11
CA ARG A 111 0.16 -0.83 -4.99
C ARG A 111 -1.31 -1.22 -5.06
N TRP A 112 -2.18 -0.22 -5.16
CA TRP A 112 -3.60 -0.46 -5.37
C TRP A 112 -3.85 -1.03 -6.76
N SER A 113 -4.71 -2.04 -6.84
CA SER A 113 -5.25 -2.50 -8.10
C SER A 113 -6.12 -1.40 -8.70
N GLN A 114 -5.87 -1.05 -9.95
CA GLN A 114 -6.63 -0.06 -10.69
C GLN A 114 -7.71 -0.73 -11.53
N LEU A 115 -8.81 -0.01 -11.78
CA LEU A 115 -9.87 -0.46 -12.69
C LEU A 115 -9.36 -0.50 -14.14
N GLY A 116 -8.43 0.40 -14.49
CA GLY A 116 -7.89 0.54 -15.84
C GLY A 116 -8.87 1.20 -16.82
N VAL A 117 -9.83 1.96 -16.32
CA VAL A 117 -10.90 2.58 -17.13
C VAL A 117 -10.62 4.08 -17.37
N PRO A 118 -11.20 4.67 -18.43
CA PRO A 118 -11.16 6.11 -18.66
C PRO A 118 -11.63 6.91 -17.44
N GLY A 119 -10.99 8.02 -17.15
CA GLY A 119 -11.29 8.92 -16.02
C GLY A 119 -10.63 8.51 -14.69
N GLU A 120 -10.17 7.26 -14.52
CA GLU A 120 -9.59 6.82 -13.23
C GLU A 120 -8.37 7.66 -12.83
N LYS A 121 -7.40 7.83 -13.73
CA LYS A 121 -6.20 8.64 -13.48
C LYS A 121 -6.50 10.13 -13.42
N GLU A 122 -7.42 10.62 -14.24
CA GLU A 122 -7.81 12.03 -14.32
C GLU A 122 -8.41 12.54 -13.01
N TYR A 123 -9.26 11.70 -12.39
CA TYR A 123 -9.98 12.05 -11.15
C TYR A 123 -9.35 11.46 -9.90
N GLN A 124 -8.17 10.84 -9.97
CA GLN A 124 -7.42 10.41 -8.79
C GLN A 124 -7.08 11.61 -7.89
N GLY A 125 -7.48 11.54 -6.60
CA GLY A 125 -7.40 12.66 -5.67
C GLY A 125 -8.44 13.78 -5.92
N LYS A 126 -9.30 13.63 -6.94
CA LYS A 126 -10.35 14.57 -7.31
C LYS A 126 -11.75 13.91 -7.29
N GLY A 127 -11.90 12.88 -6.45
CA GLY A 127 -13.11 12.07 -6.32
C GLY A 127 -12.84 10.58 -6.45
N VAL A 128 -11.78 10.15 -7.12
CA VAL A 128 -11.32 8.76 -7.11
C VAL A 128 -10.33 8.55 -5.98
N ALA A 129 -10.58 7.56 -5.13
CA ALA A 129 -9.79 7.23 -3.95
C ALA A 129 -9.59 5.72 -3.82
N TYR A 130 -8.53 5.32 -3.11
CA TYR A 130 -8.20 3.92 -2.86
C TYR A 130 -8.14 3.59 -1.36
N CYS A 131 -8.09 4.58 -0.48
CA CYS A 131 -8.01 4.40 0.97
C CYS A 131 -9.25 5.00 1.66
N PRO A 132 -10.24 4.19 2.07
CA PRO A 132 -11.43 4.68 2.77
C PRO A 132 -11.09 5.38 4.09
N HIS A 133 -10.13 4.85 4.84
CA HIS A 133 -9.70 5.45 6.12
C HIS A 133 -8.97 6.80 5.95
N CYS A 134 -8.28 6.99 4.81
CA CYS A 134 -7.53 8.21 4.53
C CYS A 134 -8.45 9.30 3.98
N ASP A 135 -9.22 8.95 2.94
CA ASP A 135 -9.96 9.91 2.11
C ASP A 135 -11.46 10.00 2.50
N GLY A 136 -11.98 9.00 3.22
CA GLY A 136 -13.40 8.94 3.62
C GLY A 136 -13.94 10.23 4.24
N PRO A 137 -13.25 10.86 5.20
CA PRO A 137 -13.70 12.11 5.82
C PRO A 137 -13.98 13.25 4.83
N LEU A 138 -13.30 13.31 3.68
CA LEU A 138 -13.50 14.31 2.62
C LEU A 138 -14.87 14.19 1.92
N PHE A 139 -15.52 13.02 2.08
CA PHE A 139 -16.81 12.71 1.46
C PHE A 139 -17.98 12.73 2.45
N LYS A 140 -17.79 13.30 3.63
CA LYS A 140 -18.86 13.45 4.63
C LYS A 140 -20.10 14.12 4.03
N GLY A 141 -21.25 13.44 4.18
CA GLY A 141 -22.55 13.93 3.69
C GLY A 141 -22.74 13.86 2.17
N LYS A 142 -21.79 13.26 1.42
CA LYS A 142 -21.86 13.11 -0.05
C LYS A 142 -22.32 11.69 -0.43
N ASP A 143 -22.72 11.51 -1.68
CA ASP A 143 -22.97 10.19 -2.27
C ASP A 143 -21.68 9.62 -2.82
N VAL A 144 -21.38 8.38 -2.46
CA VAL A 144 -20.16 7.70 -2.89
C VAL A 144 -20.44 6.32 -3.46
N VAL A 145 -19.55 5.88 -4.32
CA VAL A 145 -19.54 4.52 -4.90
C VAL A 145 -18.31 3.79 -4.36
N VAL A 146 -18.50 2.52 -4.01
CA VAL A 146 -17.40 1.58 -3.73
C VAL A 146 -17.41 0.51 -4.82
N VAL A 147 -16.24 0.26 -5.41
CA VAL A 147 -16.10 -0.78 -6.44
C VAL A 147 -15.31 -1.95 -5.86
N GLY A 148 -15.96 -3.12 -5.81
CA GLY A 148 -15.38 -4.35 -5.27
C GLY A 148 -16.20 -4.94 -4.13
N GLY A 149 -16.50 -6.23 -4.19
CA GLY A 149 -17.39 -6.93 -3.24
C GLY A 149 -16.70 -7.99 -2.37
N GLY A 150 -15.36 -7.90 -2.21
CA GLY A 150 -14.60 -8.65 -1.21
C GLY A 150 -14.61 -7.96 0.15
N ASN A 151 -13.88 -8.53 1.13
CA ASN A 151 -13.81 -7.97 2.49
C ASN A 151 -13.50 -6.47 2.50
N SER A 152 -12.43 -6.04 1.84
CA SER A 152 -12.03 -4.62 1.79
C SER A 152 -13.14 -3.70 1.24
N GLY A 153 -13.85 -4.12 0.18
CA GLY A 153 -14.93 -3.32 -0.39
C GLY A 153 -16.16 -3.24 0.50
N VAL A 154 -16.52 -4.35 1.15
CA VAL A 154 -17.65 -4.40 2.07
C VAL A 154 -17.37 -3.61 3.34
N GLU A 155 -16.16 -3.75 3.93
CA GLU A 155 -15.71 -2.94 5.06
C GLU A 155 -15.71 -1.44 4.72
N ALA A 156 -15.12 -1.08 3.57
CA ALA A 156 -15.13 0.29 3.08
C ALA A 156 -16.55 0.87 2.95
N ALA A 157 -17.48 0.07 2.41
CA ALA A 157 -18.86 0.52 2.26
C ALA A 157 -19.56 0.73 3.61
N ILE A 158 -19.28 -0.12 4.60
CA ILE A 158 -19.80 0.02 5.97
C ILE A 158 -19.24 1.27 6.64
N ASP A 159 -17.93 1.48 6.57
CA ASP A 159 -17.23 2.63 7.18
C ASP A 159 -17.69 3.95 6.55
N LEU A 160 -17.76 3.99 5.22
CA LEU A 160 -18.23 5.17 4.49
C LEU A 160 -19.71 5.46 4.77
N ALA A 161 -20.56 4.45 4.96
CA ALA A 161 -21.97 4.63 5.29
C ALA A 161 -22.17 5.36 6.64
N ALA A 162 -21.20 5.27 7.56
CA ALA A 162 -21.27 5.99 8.84
C ALA A 162 -21.12 7.52 8.69
N ILE A 163 -20.52 7.99 7.58
CA ILE A 163 -20.19 9.41 7.40
C ILE A 163 -20.77 10.02 6.12
N CYS A 164 -21.00 9.20 5.08
CA CYS A 164 -21.55 9.64 3.81
C CYS A 164 -23.09 9.66 3.83
N ARG A 165 -23.68 10.43 2.90
CA ARG A 165 -25.13 10.46 2.72
C ARG A 165 -25.66 9.12 2.21
N SER A 166 -25.01 8.56 1.20
CA SER A 166 -25.33 7.23 0.68
C SER A 166 -24.09 6.55 0.12
N VAL A 167 -24.07 5.22 0.19
CA VAL A 167 -23.02 4.39 -0.39
C VAL A 167 -23.65 3.38 -1.37
N THR A 168 -23.10 3.30 -2.58
CA THR A 168 -23.46 2.25 -3.53
C THR A 168 -22.26 1.38 -3.80
N LEU A 169 -22.32 0.10 -3.41
CA LEU A 169 -21.29 -0.88 -3.74
C LEU A 169 -21.59 -1.53 -5.08
N LEU A 170 -20.65 -1.47 -6.03
CA LEU A 170 -20.72 -2.13 -7.33
C LEU A 170 -19.92 -3.43 -7.28
N GLN A 171 -20.61 -4.55 -7.51
CA GLN A 171 -20.00 -5.88 -7.54
C GLN A 171 -20.08 -6.47 -8.96
N ARG A 172 -18.93 -6.95 -9.45
CA ARG A 172 -18.82 -7.56 -10.78
C ARG A 172 -19.56 -8.90 -10.92
N GLY A 173 -19.61 -9.66 -9.82
CA GLY A 173 -20.28 -10.96 -9.72
C GLY A 173 -21.73 -10.85 -9.25
N GLY A 174 -22.41 -11.99 -9.25
CA GLY A 174 -23.79 -12.12 -8.76
C GLY A 174 -23.92 -12.18 -7.23
N GLN A 175 -22.81 -12.20 -6.51
CA GLN A 175 -22.76 -12.26 -5.04
C GLN A 175 -21.51 -11.53 -4.50
N LEU A 176 -21.59 -11.09 -3.25
CA LEU A 176 -20.41 -10.62 -2.50
C LEU A 176 -19.52 -11.81 -2.14
N THR A 177 -18.22 -11.58 -2.12
CA THR A 177 -17.20 -12.59 -1.75
C THR A 177 -16.56 -12.29 -0.39
N ALA A 178 -17.12 -11.34 0.35
CA ALA A 178 -16.73 -11.00 1.70
C ALA A 178 -17.29 -12.00 2.71
N ASP A 179 -16.73 -11.98 3.93
CA ASP A 179 -17.19 -12.78 5.06
C ASP A 179 -18.67 -12.53 5.35
N GLU A 180 -19.40 -13.58 5.70
CA GLU A 180 -20.86 -13.54 5.88
C GLU A 180 -21.30 -12.49 6.91
N VAL A 181 -20.51 -12.29 7.98
CA VAL A 181 -20.77 -11.30 9.02
C VAL A 181 -20.74 -9.88 8.46
N LEU A 182 -19.76 -9.58 7.60
CA LEU A 182 -19.63 -8.28 6.93
C LEU A 182 -20.76 -8.06 5.93
N VAL A 183 -21.09 -9.07 5.15
CA VAL A 183 -22.22 -9.02 4.19
C VAL A 183 -23.52 -8.71 4.92
N LYS A 184 -23.83 -9.42 6.01
CA LYS A 184 -25.03 -9.18 6.81
C LYS A 184 -25.07 -7.76 7.37
N LYS A 185 -23.95 -7.24 7.85
CA LYS A 185 -23.83 -5.87 8.37
C LYS A 185 -24.08 -4.84 7.27
N LEU A 186 -23.47 -5.00 6.09
CA LEU A 186 -23.68 -4.10 4.95
C LEU A 186 -25.15 -4.07 4.53
N LEU A 187 -25.77 -5.25 4.35
CA LEU A 187 -27.18 -5.35 3.90
C LEU A 187 -28.19 -4.82 4.91
N ALA A 188 -27.82 -4.76 6.20
CA ALA A 188 -28.61 -4.12 7.25
C ALA A 188 -28.41 -2.59 7.34
N THR A 189 -27.45 -2.03 6.62
CA THR A 189 -27.14 -0.60 6.64
C THR A 189 -28.07 0.16 5.72
N THR A 190 -28.87 1.07 6.29
CA THR A 190 -30.03 1.70 5.61
C THR A 190 -29.68 2.63 4.44
N ASN A 191 -28.51 3.28 4.50
CA ASN A 191 -28.01 4.18 3.47
C ASN A 191 -26.95 3.55 2.55
N ALA A 192 -26.80 2.22 2.62
CA ALA A 192 -25.94 1.44 1.71
C ALA A 192 -26.77 0.54 0.82
N LYS A 193 -26.37 0.38 -0.43
CA LYS A 193 -26.98 -0.56 -1.39
C LYS A 193 -25.91 -1.26 -2.21
N VAL A 194 -26.22 -2.46 -2.69
CA VAL A 194 -25.35 -3.25 -3.56
C VAL A 194 -26.00 -3.40 -4.94
N ILE A 195 -25.23 -3.19 -5.99
CA ILE A 195 -25.61 -3.48 -7.37
C ILE A 195 -24.68 -4.58 -7.87
N TYR A 196 -25.27 -5.71 -8.22
CA TYR A 196 -24.57 -6.91 -8.67
C TYR A 196 -24.46 -6.97 -10.20
N ASN A 197 -23.56 -7.85 -10.68
CA ASN A 197 -23.36 -8.11 -12.11
C ASN A 197 -23.00 -6.86 -12.93
N MET A 198 -22.22 -5.95 -12.33
CA MET A 198 -21.82 -4.69 -12.92
C MET A 198 -20.36 -4.72 -13.38
N THR A 199 -20.08 -4.04 -14.50
CA THR A 199 -18.72 -3.71 -14.91
C THR A 199 -18.62 -2.20 -15.01
N VAL A 200 -17.64 -1.61 -14.30
CA VAL A 200 -17.34 -0.17 -14.44
C VAL A 200 -16.67 0.04 -15.79
N GLU A 201 -17.15 1.02 -16.54
CA GLU A 201 -16.70 1.32 -17.90
C GLU A 201 -15.90 2.63 -17.96
N SER A 202 -16.31 3.65 -17.19
CA SER A 202 -15.60 4.92 -17.07
C SER A 202 -15.97 5.65 -15.79
N LEU A 203 -15.11 6.56 -15.38
CA LEU A 203 -15.34 7.49 -14.29
C LEU A 203 -15.56 8.87 -14.91
N GLU A 204 -16.75 9.42 -14.70
CA GLU A 204 -17.22 10.64 -15.34
C GLU A 204 -16.97 11.84 -14.43
N GLY A 205 -16.62 12.97 -15.02
CA GLY A 205 -16.43 14.20 -14.26
C GLY A 205 -16.56 15.47 -15.12
N ASN A 206 -16.37 16.62 -14.49
CA ASN A 206 -16.48 17.94 -15.12
C ASN A 206 -15.13 18.58 -15.47
N GLY A 207 -14.04 17.78 -15.48
CA GLY A 207 -12.66 18.24 -15.68
C GLY A 207 -11.97 18.69 -14.38
N GLN A 208 -12.73 18.95 -13.31
CA GLN A 208 -12.19 19.32 -11.99
C GLN A 208 -12.43 18.23 -10.94
N LEU A 209 -13.62 17.69 -10.91
CA LEU A 209 -14.05 16.69 -9.93
C LEU A 209 -14.84 15.56 -10.60
N LEU A 210 -14.81 14.39 -9.97
CA LEU A 210 -15.68 13.27 -10.28
C LEU A 210 -17.15 13.67 -10.06
N THR A 211 -18.02 13.28 -10.98
CA THR A 211 -19.47 13.52 -10.89
C THR A 211 -20.31 12.25 -11.01
N GLY A 212 -19.71 11.13 -11.44
CA GLY A 212 -20.41 9.87 -11.56
C GLY A 212 -19.54 8.70 -11.99
N VAL A 213 -20.13 7.53 -11.92
CA VAL A 213 -19.55 6.25 -12.35
C VAL A 213 -20.43 5.65 -13.44
N ARG A 214 -19.89 5.48 -14.63
CA ARG A 214 -20.56 4.76 -15.71
C ARG A 214 -20.26 3.28 -15.59
N TYR A 215 -21.31 2.50 -15.59
CA TYR A 215 -21.22 1.05 -15.54
C TYR A 215 -22.13 0.36 -16.53
N LYS A 216 -21.80 -0.86 -16.89
CA LYS A 216 -22.60 -1.75 -17.73
C LYS A 216 -23.27 -2.80 -16.87
N ASP A 217 -24.56 -2.93 -16.99
CA ASP A 217 -25.35 -4.02 -16.45
C ASP A 217 -25.16 -5.27 -17.34
N LYS A 218 -24.58 -6.32 -16.79
CA LYS A 218 -24.27 -7.55 -17.55
C LYS A 218 -25.51 -8.34 -17.94
N ALA A 219 -26.58 -8.20 -17.17
CA ALA A 219 -27.83 -8.92 -17.45
C ALA A 219 -28.60 -8.32 -18.63
N THR A 220 -28.63 -6.98 -18.72
CA THR A 220 -29.35 -6.26 -19.77
C THR A 220 -28.48 -5.76 -20.91
N GLY A 221 -27.18 -5.63 -20.67
CA GLY A 221 -26.21 -5.00 -21.57
C GLY A 221 -26.29 -3.47 -21.59
N GLU A 222 -27.18 -2.88 -20.81
CA GLU A 222 -27.38 -1.42 -20.74
C GLU A 222 -26.26 -0.70 -20.00
N PHE A 223 -25.94 0.50 -20.48
CA PHE A 223 -25.04 1.42 -19.78
C PHE A 223 -25.85 2.37 -18.89
N LYS A 224 -25.42 2.53 -17.65
CA LYS A 224 -26.04 3.41 -16.67
C LYS A 224 -24.97 4.32 -16.05
N ILE A 225 -25.38 5.51 -15.64
CA ILE A 225 -24.51 6.43 -14.90
C ILE A 225 -25.08 6.56 -13.48
N LEU A 226 -24.24 6.31 -12.49
CA LEU A 226 -24.56 6.51 -11.09
C LEU A 226 -23.91 7.83 -10.64
N PRO A 227 -24.70 8.88 -10.35
CA PRO A 227 -24.14 10.13 -9.82
C PRO A 227 -23.43 9.87 -8.49
N ALA A 228 -22.22 10.37 -8.38
CA ALA A 228 -21.41 10.24 -7.17
C ALA A 228 -20.34 11.31 -7.11
N SER A 229 -20.04 11.79 -5.89
CA SER A 229 -18.96 12.72 -5.63
C SER A 229 -17.63 12.01 -5.33
N GLY A 230 -17.70 10.70 -5.01
CA GLY A 230 -16.54 9.88 -4.71
C GLY A 230 -16.69 8.46 -5.25
N CYS A 231 -15.58 7.88 -5.70
CA CYS A 231 -15.47 6.49 -6.12
C CYS A 231 -14.27 5.85 -5.41
N PHE A 232 -14.54 4.90 -4.51
CA PHE A 232 -13.51 4.15 -3.78
C PHE A 232 -13.26 2.82 -4.48
N VAL A 233 -12.07 2.66 -5.04
CA VAL A 233 -11.67 1.46 -5.77
C VAL A 233 -11.08 0.44 -4.80
N GLN A 234 -11.82 -0.64 -4.53
CA GLN A 234 -11.50 -1.68 -3.53
C GLN A 234 -11.43 -3.07 -4.18
N ILE A 235 -10.64 -3.18 -5.25
CA ILE A 235 -10.48 -4.42 -6.03
C ILE A 235 -9.17 -5.15 -5.77
N GLY A 236 -8.52 -4.81 -4.68
CA GLY A 236 -7.34 -5.48 -4.15
C GLY A 236 -6.11 -4.58 -4.03
N LEU A 237 -5.16 -5.08 -3.26
CA LEU A 237 -3.84 -4.52 -3.07
C LEU A 237 -2.82 -5.54 -3.59
N VAL A 238 -1.84 -5.08 -4.36
CA VAL A 238 -0.81 -5.95 -4.93
C VAL A 238 0.53 -5.62 -4.26
N PRO A 239 1.05 -6.53 -3.42
CA PRO A 239 2.38 -6.38 -2.84
C PRO A 239 3.47 -6.32 -3.91
N ASN A 240 4.47 -5.47 -3.71
CA ASN A 240 5.61 -5.33 -4.63
C ASN A 240 6.71 -6.34 -4.28
N THR A 241 6.44 -7.62 -4.47
CA THR A 241 7.26 -8.76 -4.00
C THR A 241 7.80 -9.63 -5.13
N ASP A 242 7.53 -9.30 -6.39
CA ASP A 242 7.92 -10.12 -7.55
C ASP A 242 9.42 -10.42 -7.59
N TRP A 243 10.26 -9.50 -7.17
CA TRP A 243 11.73 -9.61 -7.13
C TRP A 243 12.25 -10.57 -6.06
N LEU A 244 11.37 -11.00 -5.12
CA LEU A 244 11.66 -11.93 -4.03
C LEU A 244 11.09 -13.33 -4.26
N LYS A 245 10.38 -13.57 -5.37
CA LYS A 245 9.79 -14.88 -5.67
C LYS A 245 10.85 -15.97 -5.68
N GLY A 246 10.57 -17.06 -4.97
CA GLY A 246 11.49 -18.19 -4.81
C GLY A 246 12.61 -17.98 -3.79
N THR A 247 12.75 -16.77 -3.21
CA THR A 247 13.74 -16.47 -2.17
C THR A 247 13.13 -16.48 -0.78
N VAL A 248 11.93 -15.91 -0.62
CA VAL A 248 11.20 -15.89 0.65
C VAL A 248 9.82 -16.53 0.50
N ALA A 249 9.24 -17.01 1.61
CA ALA A 249 7.87 -17.52 1.62
C ALA A 249 6.87 -16.37 1.46
N LEU A 250 5.96 -16.54 0.51
CA LEU A 250 4.84 -15.64 0.27
C LEU A 250 3.53 -16.37 0.57
N ASN A 251 2.50 -15.64 1.00
CA ASN A 251 1.14 -16.17 1.11
C ASN A 251 0.41 -16.15 -0.26
N ASP A 252 -0.85 -16.57 -0.28
CA ASP A 252 -1.67 -16.63 -1.49
C ASP A 252 -1.94 -15.26 -2.13
N TRP A 253 -1.74 -14.17 -1.38
CA TRP A 253 -1.85 -12.78 -1.88
C TRP A 253 -0.50 -12.17 -2.26
N ASN A 254 0.58 -12.98 -2.30
CA ASN A 254 1.95 -12.56 -2.54
C ASN A 254 2.52 -11.61 -1.47
N GLU A 255 1.99 -11.61 -0.25
CA GLU A 255 2.59 -10.90 0.88
C GLU A 255 3.73 -11.72 1.47
N ILE A 256 4.80 -11.04 1.88
CA ILE A 256 5.95 -11.68 2.56
C ILE A 256 5.50 -12.15 3.95
N ILE A 257 5.64 -13.44 4.24
CA ILE A 257 5.37 -14.00 5.55
C ILE A 257 6.51 -13.60 6.49
N ILE A 258 6.18 -12.92 7.59
CA ILE A 258 7.13 -12.47 8.61
C ILE A 258 6.73 -12.97 10.00
N ASN A 259 7.72 -13.07 10.89
CA ASN A 259 7.49 -13.25 12.32
C ASN A 259 7.46 -11.90 13.07
N ASP A 260 7.31 -11.94 14.40
CA ASP A 260 7.23 -10.76 15.27
C ASP A 260 8.49 -9.88 15.28
N HIS A 261 9.60 -10.38 14.78
CA HIS A 261 10.86 -9.65 14.61
C HIS A 261 11.08 -9.14 13.17
N GLY A 262 10.08 -9.28 12.31
CA GLY A 262 10.19 -8.92 10.90
C GLY A 262 11.07 -9.87 10.08
N ALA A 263 11.49 -11.01 10.63
CA ALA A 263 12.29 -12.00 9.91
C ALA A 263 11.42 -12.80 8.93
N THR A 264 11.96 -13.04 7.74
CA THR A 264 11.33 -13.88 6.70
C THR A 264 11.78 -15.33 6.82
N SER A 265 11.35 -16.17 5.89
CA SER A 265 11.82 -17.56 5.77
C SER A 265 13.27 -17.68 5.29
N ALA A 266 13.87 -16.63 4.73
CA ALA A 266 15.27 -16.62 4.29
C ALA A 266 16.14 -15.94 5.33
N GLU A 267 17.19 -16.63 5.77
CA GLU A 267 18.13 -16.12 6.77
C GLU A 267 18.83 -14.84 6.28
N GLY A 268 18.81 -13.78 7.11
CA GLY A 268 19.39 -12.47 6.77
C GLY A 268 18.49 -11.60 5.89
N ILE A 269 17.25 -12.05 5.56
CA ILE A 269 16.23 -11.21 4.95
C ILE A 269 15.12 -10.91 5.95
N PHE A 270 14.84 -9.63 6.14
CA PHE A 270 13.78 -9.08 6.96
C PHE A 270 12.81 -8.30 6.09
N ALA A 271 11.60 -8.07 6.58
CA ALA A 271 10.62 -7.27 5.84
C ALA A 271 9.70 -6.49 6.79
N GLY A 272 9.15 -5.38 6.27
CA GLY A 272 8.19 -4.57 7.00
C GLY A 272 7.31 -3.73 6.08
N GLY A 273 6.17 -3.29 6.60
CA GLY A 273 5.19 -2.48 5.87
C GLY A 273 4.26 -3.30 4.98
N ASP A 274 3.65 -2.64 4.00
CA ASP A 274 2.49 -3.15 3.26
C ASP A 274 2.78 -4.35 2.36
N CYS A 275 4.04 -4.66 2.08
CA CYS A 275 4.43 -5.86 1.34
C CYS A 275 4.40 -7.15 2.18
N THR A 276 4.13 -7.07 3.48
CA THR A 276 4.17 -8.19 4.42
C THR A 276 2.79 -8.62 4.87
N THR A 277 2.70 -9.73 5.60
CA THR A 277 1.49 -10.22 6.28
C THR A 277 1.05 -9.35 7.46
N SER A 278 1.69 -8.20 7.71
CA SER A 278 1.25 -7.24 8.73
C SER A 278 -0.18 -6.77 8.42
N PRO A 279 -1.12 -6.91 9.37
CA PRO A 279 -2.47 -6.42 9.18
C PRO A 279 -2.49 -4.89 9.12
N TYR A 280 -3.57 -4.32 8.54
CA TYR A 280 -3.81 -2.87 8.48
C TYR A 280 -2.69 -2.07 7.81
N LYS A 281 -2.83 -1.84 6.51
CA LYS A 281 -1.87 -1.11 5.68
C LYS A 281 -1.99 0.40 5.93
N GLN A 282 -1.32 0.90 6.99
CA GLN A 282 -1.33 2.29 7.44
C GLN A 282 0.10 2.83 7.60
N VAL A 283 0.28 4.14 7.43
CA VAL A 283 1.61 4.79 7.53
C VAL A 283 2.30 4.49 8.87
N VAL A 284 1.59 4.63 9.99
CA VAL A 284 2.17 4.40 11.33
C VAL A 284 2.53 2.94 11.57
N ILE A 285 1.75 2.01 11.02
CA ILE A 285 2.02 0.57 11.10
C ILE A 285 3.23 0.20 10.24
N ALA A 286 3.32 0.77 9.04
CA ALA A 286 4.47 0.60 8.16
C ALA A 286 5.77 1.12 8.79
N LEU A 287 5.74 2.30 9.44
CA LEU A 287 6.88 2.83 10.21
C LEU A 287 7.31 1.87 11.31
N GLY A 288 6.37 1.37 12.11
CA GLY A 288 6.63 0.39 13.16
C GLY A 288 7.21 -0.91 12.61
N GLY A 289 6.64 -1.44 11.51
CA GLY A 289 7.14 -2.63 10.84
C GLY A 289 8.57 -2.48 10.31
N GLY A 290 8.89 -1.31 9.74
CA GLY A 290 10.25 -0.99 9.30
C GLY A 290 11.25 -0.93 10.45
N ALA A 291 10.88 -0.30 11.58
CA ALA A 291 11.70 -0.26 12.78
C ALA A 291 11.95 -1.68 13.35
N THR A 292 10.90 -2.50 13.41
CA THR A 292 10.99 -3.91 13.86
C THR A 292 11.95 -4.71 12.98
N ALA A 293 11.81 -4.61 11.65
CA ALA A 293 12.68 -5.30 10.71
C ALA A 293 14.16 -4.89 10.86
N ALA A 294 14.43 -3.60 11.08
CA ALA A 294 15.80 -3.09 11.29
C ALA A 294 16.41 -3.59 12.60
N LEU A 295 15.63 -3.63 13.69
CA LEU A 295 16.06 -4.17 14.97
C LEU A 295 16.31 -5.67 14.89
N GLY A 296 15.44 -6.42 14.22
CA GLY A 296 15.62 -7.85 13.94
C GLY A 296 16.90 -8.11 13.13
N ALA A 297 17.15 -7.31 12.08
CA ALA A 297 18.36 -7.41 11.28
C ALA A 297 19.63 -7.12 12.11
N PHE A 298 19.60 -6.11 12.96
CA PHE A 298 20.70 -5.80 13.88
C PHE A 298 20.98 -6.96 14.83
N ASP A 299 19.95 -7.49 15.49
CA ASP A 299 20.09 -8.62 16.44
C ASP A 299 20.64 -9.87 15.75
N TRP A 300 20.27 -10.09 14.50
CA TRP A 300 20.81 -11.19 13.70
C TRP A 300 22.28 -10.96 13.36
N LEU A 301 22.66 -9.75 12.89
CA LEU A 301 24.04 -9.40 12.50
C LEU A 301 25.04 -9.55 13.64
N ILE A 302 24.69 -9.13 14.87
CA ILE A 302 25.59 -9.28 16.03
C ILE A 302 25.86 -10.73 16.40
N ARG A 303 24.88 -11.63 16.17
CA ARG A 303 25.03 -13.07 16.41
C ARG A 303 25.90 -13.77 15.35
N GLN A 304 26.03 -13.19 14.17
CA GLN A 304 26.90 -13.73 13.11
C GLN A 304 28.38 -13.39 13.34
N GLN A 305 28.70 -12.45 14.24
CA GLN A 305 30.08 -12.01 14.54
C GLN A 305 30.72 -12.79 15.70
N GLY A 306 30.00 -13.66 16.36
CA GLY A 306 30.45 -14.54 17.45
C GLY A 306 30.66 -15.96 16.93
#